data_55481ad3b6b922a8123e273f770598b1
#
_entry.id   55481ad3b6b922a8123e273f770598b1
#
_cell.length_a   1.000
_cell.length_b   1.000
_cell.length_c   1.000
_cell.angle_alpha   90.00
_cell.angle_beta   90.00
_cell.angle_gamma   90.00
#
_symmetry.space_group_name_H-M   'P 1'
#
loop_
_entity.id
_entity.type
_entity.pdbx_description
1 polymer ?
#
loop_
_entity_poly.entity_id
_entity_poly.type
_entity_poly.pdbx_seq_one_letter_code
_entity_poly.pdbx_strand_id
1 'polypeptide(L)'
;MVALVPGRGCGECNACCSYFEILPELNKPSGKLCQHWKAGCGIYESRPGVCRDFFCYWLQDAALGDDWRPDKSGFIVQETVTDIPAHFSIRKGLVFRLYGEDSAIDSERFIETVSAQVEKRVPVFLSVLGPGNAGTRTILLTDDLTGPVLSRRRERIVAVLHAALATIRAQ
;
A
#
# COMPACT_ATOMS: atom_id res chain seq x y z
N MET A 1 -18.53 -9.14 4.50
CA MET A 1 -17.89 -8.61 5.72
C MET A 1 -16.41 -9.01 5.64
N VAL A 2 -15.48 -8.06 5.76
CA VAL A 2 -14.04 -8.35 5.73
C VAL A 2 -13.66 -9.01 7.06
N ALA A 3 -12.97 -10.17 6.99
CA ALA A 3 -12.44 -10.83 8.18
C ALA A 3 -11.18 -10.10 8.65
N LEU A 4 -11.13 -9.71 9.91
CA LEU A 4 -9.96 -9.06 10.50
C LEU A 4 -9.18 -10.04 11.38
N VAL A 5 -7.87 -9.87 11.44
CA VAL A 5 -7.01 -10.67 12.31
C VAL A 5 -7.31 -10.31 13.77
N PRO A 6 -7.68 -11.28 14.62
CA PRO A 6 -7.98 -11.02 16.03
C PRO A 6 -6.85 -10.28 16.74
N GLY A 7 -7.20 -9.29 17.55
CA GLY A 7 -6.24 -8.50 18.32
C GLY A 7 -5.52 -7.39 17.56
N ARG A 8 -5.71 -7.28 16.22
CA ARG A 8 -5.16 -6.17 15.46
C ARG A 8 -6.14 -5.00 15.38
N GLY A 9 -5.61 -3.79 15.52
CA GLY A 9 -6.34 -2.54 15.36
C GLY A 9 -5.42 -1.43 14.90
N CYS A 10 -5.97 -0.32 14.43
CA CYS A 10 -5.16 0.81 13.97
C CYS A 10 -4.25 1.37 15.08
N GLY A 11 -4.74 1.41 16.34
CA GLY A 11 -3.97 1.97 17.45
C GLY A 11 -3.45 3.37 17.11
N GLU A 12 -2.15 3.59 17.30
CA GLU A 12 -1.46 4.86 17.01
C GLU A 12 -1.08 5.04 15.53
N CYS A 13 -1.33 4.03 14.67
CA CYS A 13 -1.05 4.15 13.24
C CYS A 13 -1.88 5.26 12.60
N ASN A 14 -1.22 6.21 11.95
CA ASN A 14 -1.87 7.35 11.29
C ASN A 14 -1.79 7.30 9.76
N ALA A 15 -1.28 6.24 9.19
CA ALA A 15 -0.97 6.16 7.76
C ALA A 15 -2.17 6.49 6.87
N CYS A 16 -3.30 5.81 7.04
CA CYS A 16 -4.51 6.10 6.26
C CYS A 16 -5.11 7.48 6.63
N CYS A 17 -4.98 7.90 7.90
CA CYS A 17 -5.40 9.23 8.35
C CYS A 17 -4.58 10.37 7.72
N SER A 18 -3.36 10.08 7.26
CA SER A 18 -2.52 11.05 6.55
C SER A 18 -2.66 10.93 5.04
N TYR A 19 -2.64 9.69 4.51
CA TYR A 19 -2.55 9.41 3.08
C TYR A 19 -3.81 9.79 2.30
N PHE A 20 -4.97 9.27 2.72
CA PHE A 20 -6.20 9.38 1.92
C PHE A 20 -6.88 10.74 2.05
N GLU A 21 -7.53 11.16 0.95
CA GLU A 21 -8.51 12.24 0.96
C GLU A 21 -9.82 11.74 1.57
N ILE A 22 -10.52 12.60 2.33
CA ILE A 22 -11.84 12.32 2.93
C ILE A 22 -12.73 13.52 2.70
N LEU A 23 -13.41 13.52 1.57
CA LEU A 23 -14.33 14.56 1.13
C LEU A 23 -15.72 13.95 0.86
N PRO A 24 -16.80 14.72 1.09
CA PRO A 24 -16.82 16.02 1.73
C PRO A 24 -16.83 16.00 3.26
N GLU A 25 -16.96 14.82 3.91
CA GLU A 25 -17.36 14.67 5.31
C GLU A 25 -16.37 15.34 6.30
N LEU A 26 -15.06 15.27 6.01
CA LEU A 26 -14.04 15.85 6.90
C LEU A 26 -13.26 16.99 6.25
N ASN A 27 -13.57 17.33 4.99
CA ASN A 27 -12.82 18.33 4.21
C ASN A 27 -11.30 18.12 4.33
N LYS A 28 -10.88 16.86 4.36
CA LYS A 28 -9.48 16.46 4.55
C LYS A 28 -8.84 16.14 3.21
N PRO A 29 -7.88 16.94 2.74
CA PRO A 29 -7.12 16.61 1.54
C PRO A 29 -6.17 15.43 1.78
N SER A 30 -5.76 14.75 0.70
CA SER A 30 -4.75 13.71 0.77
C SER A 30 -3.40 14.27 1.23
N GLY A 31 -2.56 13.44 1.86
CA GLY A 31 -1.23 13.82 2.34
C GLY A 31 -1.22 14.72 3.58
N LYS A 32 -2.39 15.07 4.13
CA LYS A 32 -2.47 15.81 5.40
C LYS A 32 -3.07 14.94 6.50
N LEU A 33 -2.49 15.04 7.69
CA LEU A 33 -3.00 14.34 8.87
C LEU A 33 -4.43 14.80 9.20
N CYS A 34 -5.31 13.84 9.47
CA CYS A 34 -6.68 14.12 9.90
C CYS A 34 -6.69 14.92 11.20
N GLN A 35 -7.51 15.98 11.26
CA GLN A 35 -7.67 16.83 12.45
C GLN A 35 -8.20 16.06 13.69
N HIS A 36 -8.84 14.93 13.48
CA HIS A 36 -9.38 14.08 14.54
C HIS A 36 -8.39 13.02 15.03
N TRP A 37 -7.16 12.97 14.49
CA TRP A 37 -6.14 12.05 14.98
C TRP A 37 -5.48 12.61 16.24
N LYS A 38 -5.51 11.83 17.35
CA LYS A 38 -4.89 12.17 18.64
C LYS A 38 -4.32 10.88 19.27
N ALA A 39 -3.16 10.41 18.77
CA ALA A 39 -2.61 9.10 19.15
C ALA A 39 -3.62 7.93 18.93
N GLY A 40 -4.45 8.10 17.90
CA GLY A 40 -5.57 7.26 17.51
C GLY A 40 -6.70 8.11 16.94
N CYS A 41 -7.75 7.48 16.43
CA CYS A 41 -8.91 8.19 15.89
C CYS A 41 -9.82 8.70 17.01
N GLY A 42 -9.86 10.02 17.23
CA GLY A 42 -10.71 10.65 18.26
C GLY A 42 -12.22 10.59 17.98
N ILE A 43 -12.60 10.18 16.76
CA ILE A 43 -14.02 10.00 16.36
C ILE A 43 -14.30 8.57 15.89
N TYR A 44 -13.62 7.56 16.49
CA TYR A 44 -13.63 6.19 16.00
C TYR A 44 -15.05 5.64 15.76
N GLU A 45 -15.96 5.86 16.68
CA GLU A 45 -17.34 5.37 16.62
C GLU A 45 -18.20 6.12 15.58
N SER A 46 -17.88 7.40 15.34
CA SER A 46 -18.62 8.28 14.41
C SER A 46 -17.85 8.56 13.12
N ARG A 47 -16.89 7.72 12.78
CA ARG A 47 -16.09 7.86 11.54
C ARG A 47 -16.98 7.92 10.30
N PRO A 48 -16.63 8.72 9.28
CA PRO A 48 -17.23 8.63 7.95
C PRO A 48 -17.24 7.22 7.39
N GLY A 49 -18.19 6.92 6.51
CA GLY A 49 -18.30 5.60 5.85
C GLY A 49 -16.99 5.15 5.25
N VAL A 50 -16.33 6.01 4.47
CA VAL A 50 -15.04 5.73 3.83
C VAL A 50 -13.95 5.29 4.83
N CYS A 51 -13.95 5.84 6.04
CA CYS A 51 -13.00 5.44 7.10
C CYS A 51 -13.38 4.13 7.78
N ARG A 52 -14.69 3.82 7.88
CA ARG A 52 -15.18 2.57 8.48
C ARG A 52 -14.99 1.37 7.57
N ASP A 53 -15.12 1.59 6.28
CA ASP A 53 -15.10 0.55 5.27
C ASP A 53 -13.68 0.25 4.78
N PHE A 54 -12.71 1.11 5.11
CA PHE A 54 -11.31 0.90 4.78
C PHE A 54 -10.58 0.09 5.86
N PHE A 55 -10.05 -1.06 5.45
CA PHE A 55 -9.12 -1.86 6.24
C PHE A 55 -7.86 -2.12 5.41
N CYS A 56 -6.69 -1.71 5.91
CA CYS A 56 -5.44 -2.06 5.28
C CYS A 56 -5.23 -3.58 5.34
N TYR A 57 -4.47 -4.14 4.38
CA TYR A 57 -4.29 -5.58 4.27
C TYR A 57 -3.60 -6.19 5.49
N TRP A 58 -2.76 -5.42 6.20
CA TRP A 58 -2.19 -5.85 7.48
C TRP A 58 -3.24 -6.22 8.54
N LEU A 59 -4.39 -5.56 8.55
CA LEU A 59 -5.50 -5.92 9.44
C LEU A 59 -6.23 -7.20 9.02
N GLN A 60 -6.04 -7.65 7.78
CA GLN A 60 -6.80 -8.74 7.16
C GLN A 60 -6.00 -10.02 7.01
N ASP A 61 -4.67 -9.94 6.87
CA ASP A 61 -3.79 -11.07 6.60
C ASP A 61 -2.84 -11.34 7.77
N ALA A 62 -3.04 -12.48 8.43
CA ALA A 62 -2.21 -12.91 9.55
C ALA A 62 -0.76 -13.24 9.14
N ALA A 63 -0.50 -13.51 7.86
CA ALA A 63 0.84 -13.77 7.36
C ALA A 63 1.74 -12.52 7.38
N LEU A 64 1.15 -11.32 7.37
CA LEU A 64 1.90 -10.08 7.53
C LEU A 64 2.26 -9.88 9.00
N GLY A 65 3.55 -9.82 9.32
CA GLY A 65 4.03 -9.54 10.67
C GLY A 65 3.67 -8.13 11.16
N ASP A 66 3.93 -7.84 12.43
CA ASP A 66 3.64 -6.53 13.03
C ASP A 66 4.50 -5.40 12.44
N ASP A 67 5.60 -5.75 11.83
CA ASP A 67 6.48 -4.88 11.06
C ASP A 67 5.85 -4.39 9.74
N TRP A 68 4.74 -5.03 9.29
CA TRP A 68 3.94 -4.60 8.15
C TRP A 68 2.86 -3.58 8.51
N ARG A 69 2.69 -3.26 9.79
CA ARG A 69 1.81 -2.14 10.17
C ARG A 69 2.26 -0.88 9.41
N PRO A 70 1.35 -0.14 8.75
CA PRO A 70 1.73 0.90 7.80
C PRO A 70 2.72 1.96 8.33
N ASP A 71 2.59 2.36 9.59
CA ASP A 71 3.48 3.31 10.24
C ASP A 71 4.91 2.77 10.48
N LYS A 72 5.08 1.44 10.44
CA LYS A 72 6.38 0.77 10.58
C LYS A 72 6.98 0.38 9.23
N SER A 73 6.13 -0.05 8.30
CA SER A 73 6.57 -0.52 6.98
C SER A 73 6.85 0.61 5.99
N GLY A 74 6.19 1.76 6.17
CA GLY A 74 6.15 2.81 5.16
C GLY A 74 5.15 2.55 4.03
N PHE A 75 4.36 1.47 4.10
CA PHE A 75 3.38 1.10 3.08
C PHE A 75 1.98 0.89 3.65
N ILE A 76 0.98 1.41 2.95
CA ILE A 76 -0.40 0.99 3.12
C ILE A 76 -0.67 -0.08 2.05
N VAL A 77 -0.78 -1.34 2.46
CA VAL A 77 -1.10 -2.44 1.54
C VAL A 77 -2.61 -2.60 1.45
N GLN A 78 -3.12 -2.74 0.24
CA GLN A 78 -4.54 -2.90 -0.05
C GLN A 78 -4.77 -3.96 -1.14
N GLU A 79 -5.79 -4.80 -0.97
CA GLU A 79 -6.27 -5.65 -2.06
C GLU A 79 -6.99 -4.80 -3.12
N THR A 80 -6.82 -5.13 -4.39
CA THR A 80 -7.55 -4.53 -5.50
C THR A 80 -8.12 -5.59 -6.43
N VAL A 81 -9.25 -5.25 -7.06
CA VAL A 81 -9.86 -6.03 -8.13
C VAL A 81 -9.99 -5.21 -9.42
N THR A 82 -9.54 -3.96 -9.38
CA THR A 82 -9.57 -3.03 -10.51
C THR A 82 -8.22 -2.96 -11.22
N ASP A 83 -8.24 -2.56 -12.47
CA ASP A 83 -7.06 -2.32 -13.32
C ASP A 83 -6.12 -3.53 -13.48
N ILE A 84 -6.64 -4.75 -13.25
CA ILE A 84 -5.88 -5.98 -13.42
C ILE A 84 -5.87 -6.36 -14.92
N PRO A 85 -4.68 -6.39 -15.56
CA PRO A 85 -4.57 -6.74 -16.98
C PRO A 85 -5.16 -8.12 -17.28
N ALA A 86 -5.70 -8.28 -18.49
CA ALA A 86 -6.42 -9.49 -18.88
C ALA A 86 -5.56 -10.76 -18.90
N HIS A 87 -4.24 -10.63 -19.05
CA HIS A 87 -3.33 -11.77 -19.07
C HIS A 87 -3.11 -12.44 -17.71
N PHE A 88 -3.51 -11.79 -16.61
CA PHE A 88 -3.51 -12.43 -15.29
C PHE A 88 -4.74 -13.31 -15.12
N SER A 89 -4.53 -14.57 -14.72
CA SER A 89 -5.61 -15.47 -14.31
C SER A 89 -6.17 -15.13 -12.94
N ILE A 90 -5.35 -14.57 -12.05
CA ILE A 90 -5.76 -14.09 -10.72
C ILE A 90 -6.37 -12.70 -10.90
N ARG A 91 -7.64 -12.55 -10.50
CA ARG A 91 -8.41 -11.29 -10.64
C ARG A 91 -8.39 -10.44 -9.36
N LYS A 92 -7.46 -10.71 -8.48
CA LYS A 92 -7.16 -9.93 -7.28
C LYS A 92 -5.68 -9.59 -7.27
N GLY A 93 -5.34 -8.36 -6.92
CA GLY A 93 -3.96 -7.89 -6.82
C GLY A 93 -3.71 -7.18 -5.50
N LEU A 94 -2.45 -6.83 -5.26
CA LEU A 94 -2.03 -6.04 -4.11
C LEU A 94 -1.47 -4.70 -4.58
N VAL A 95 -1.94 -3.62 -3.99
CA VAL A 95 -1.40 -2.29 -4.16
C VAL A 95 -0.59 -1.93 -2.92
N PHE A 96 0.70 -1.68 -3.11
CA PHE A 96 1.59 -1.14 -2.10
C PHE A 96 1.64 0.38 -2.27
N ARG A 97 0.97 1.10 -1.39
CA ARG A 97 0.94 2.57 -1.38
C ARG A 97 2.08 3.08 -0.53
N LEU A 98 3.09 3.63 -1.17
CA LEU A 98 4.23 4.23 -0.46
C LEU A 98 3.75 5.45 0.32
N TYR A 99 3.80 5.36 1.62
CA TYR A 99 3.41 6.38 2.59
C TYR A 99 4.62 7.00 3.27
N GLY A 100 5.65 6.19 3.51
CA GLY A 100 6.92 6.59 4.12
C GLY A 100 7.92 7.18 3.12
N GLU A 101 9.18 7.10 3.49
CA GLU A 101 10.30 7.52 2.66
C GLU A 101 10.50 6.58 1.46
N ASP A 102 11.04 7.13 0.36
CA ASP A 102 11.31 6.37 -0.86
C ASP A 102 12.22 5.15 -0.62
N SER A 103 13.12 5.24 0.35
CA SER A 103 13.99 4.13 0.76
C SER A 103 13.26 2.90 1.33
N ALA A 104 11.98 3.01 1.65
CA ALA A 104 11.19 1.86 2.09
C ALA A 104 11.11 0.74 1.04
N ILE A 105 11.25 1.08 -0.27
CA ILE A 105 11.29 0.09 -1.36
C ILE A 105 12.54 -0.79 -1.33
N ASP A 106 13.62 -0.38 -0.65
CA ASP A 106 14.87 -1.12 -0.53
C ASP A 106 14.86 -2.12 0.63
N SER A 107 13.83 -2.06 1.47
CA SER A 107 13.74 -2.94 2.64
C SER A 107 13.64 -4.41 2.22
N GLU A 108 14.40 -5.28 2.91
CA GLU A 108 14.37 -6.74 2.70
C GLU A 108 12.93 -7.25 2.68
N ARG A 109 12.18 -6.88 3.69
CA ARG A 109 10.77 -7.23 3.87
C ARG A 109 9.92 -6.90 2.63
N PHE A 110 10.07 -5.70 2.06
CA PHE A 110 9.31 -5.30 0.87
C PHE A 110 9.71 -6.13 -0.33
N ILE A 111 11.03 -6.29 -0.58
CA ILE A 111 11.56 -7.06 -1.70
C ILE A 111 11.11 -8.52 -1.62
N GLU A 112 11.20 -9.15 -0.46
CA GLU A 112 10.78 -10.55 -0.24
C GLU A 112 9.28 -10.71 -0.44
N THR A 113 8.47 -9.82 0.13
CA THR A 113 7.01 -9.89 0.01
C THR A 113 6.57 -9.71 -1.43
N VAL A 114 7.07 -8.69 -2.12
CA VAL A 114 6.76 -8.46 -3.53
C VAL A 114 7.21 -9.64 -4.38
N SER A 115 8.42 -10.15 -4.17
CA SER A 115 8.94 -11.31 -4.90
C SER A 115 8.05 -12.53 -4.71
N ALA A 116 7.64 -12.83 -3.49
CA ALA A 116 6.75 -13.95 -3.19
C ALA A 116 5.37 -13.83 -3.88
N GLN A 117 4.85 -12.61 -4.03
CA GLN A 117 3.60 -12.40 -4.76
C GLN A 117 3.81 -12.54 -6.28
N VAL A 118 4.91 -12.04 -6.81
CA VAL A 118 5.27 -12.19 -8.24
C VAL A 118 5.46 -13.67 -8.61
N GLU A 119 6.11 -14.48 -7.78
CA GLU A 119 6.24 -15.93 -7.97
C GLU A 119 4.87 -16.62 -8.07
N LYS A 120 3.91 -16.17 -7.28
CA LYS A 120 2.51 -16.66 -7.31
C LYS A 120 1.69 -16.08 -8.45
N ARG A 121 2.28 -15.25 -9.30
CA ARG A 121 1.62 -14.50 -10.38
C ARG A 121 0.47 -13.60 -9.91
N VAL A 122 0.56 -13.10 -8.68
CA VAL A 122 -0.37 -12.09 -8.18
C VAL A 122 -0.02 -10.74 -8.82
N PRO A 123 -0.99 -9.99 -9.36
CA PRO A 123 -0.77 -8.62 -9.79
C PRO A 123 -0.33 -7.73 -8.62
N VAL A 124 0.86 -7.17 -8.69
CA VAL A 124 1.43 -6.28 -7.68
C VAL A 124 1.61 -4.90 -8.27
N PHE A 125 1.12 -3.90 -7.56
CA PHE A 125 1.19 -2.50 -7.96
C PHE A 125 1.94 -1.69 -6.91
N LEU A 126 2.76 -0.75 -7.37
CA LEU A 126 3.31 0.33 -6.55
C LEU A 126 2.49 1.60 -6.80
N SER A 127 2.09 2.26 -5.73
CA SER A 127 1.34 3.52 -5.80
C SER A 127 2.01 4.57 -4.93
N VAL A 128 2.07 5.80 -5.41
CA VAL A 128 2.69 6.93 -4.71
C VAL A 128 1.77 8.14 -4.78
N LEU A 129 1.74 8.96 -3.75
CA LEU A 129 1.08 10.27 -3.80
C LEU A 129 1.82 11.19 -4.77
N GLY A 130 1.06 11.82 -5.66
CA GLY A 130 1.60 12.84 -6.55
C GLY A 130 2.02 14.11 -5.80
N PRO A 131 2.85 14.96 -6.43
CA PRO A 131 3.24 16.25 -5.87
C PRO A 131 2.01 17.11 -5.55
N GLY A 132 2.05 17.82 -4.42
CA GLY A 132 0.96 18.70 -4.00
C GLY A 132 -0.38 18.00 -3.77
N ASN A 133 -0.35 16.67 -3.57
CA ASN A 133 -1.52 15.82 -3.40
C ASN A 133 -2.43 15.74 -4.64
N ALA A 134 -1.85 15.88 -5.82
CA ALA A 134 -2.55 15.79 -7.12
C ALA A 134 -3.04 14.37 -7.48
N GLY A 135 -3.43 13.58 -6.48
CA GLY A 135 -3.87 12.19 -6.65
C GLY A 135 -2.74 11.17 -6.48
N THR A 136 -3.09 9.90 -6.64
CA THR A 136 -2.13 8.80 -6.59
C THR A 136 -1.79 8.33 -7.99
N ARG A 137 -0.52 8.01 -8.19
CA ARG A 137 -0.03 7.37 -9.42
C ARG A 137 0.35 5.95 -9.12
N THR A 138 0.02 5.05 -10.03
CA THR A 138 0.15 3.61 -9.79
C THR A 138 0.77 2.94 -11.01
N ILE A 139 1.72 2.03 -10.78
CA ILE A 139 2.36 1.22 -11.82
C ILE A 139 2.27 -0.26 -11.45
N LEU A 140 2.05 -1.11 -12.45
CA LEU A 140 2.14 -2.56 -12.28
C LEU A 140 3.61 -2.98 -12.23
N LEU A 141 3.98 -3.77 -11.22
CA LEU A 141 5.35 -4.25 -11.02
C LEU A 141 5.56 -5.69 -11.52
N THR A 142 4.52 -6.52 -11.51
CA THR A 142 4.65 -7.98 -11.70
C THR A 142 5.32 -8.34 -13.00
N ASP A 143 4.96 -7.68 -14.10
CA ASP A 143 5.48 -8.03 -15.42
C ASP A 143 6.99 -7.78 -15.51
N ASP A 144 7.45 -6.62 -15.04
CA ASP A 144 8.87 -6.24 -15.05
C ASP A 144 9.69 -7.02 -14.03
N LEU A 145 9.08 -7.42 -12.91
CA LEU A 145 9.74 -8.17 -11.84
C LEU A 145 9.80 -9.68 -12.10
N THR A 146 8.97 -10.24 -12.99
CA THR A 146 8.90 -11.69 -13.20
C THR A 146 10.26 -12.29 -13.55
N GLY A 147 10.97 -11.73 -14.53
CA GLY A 147 12.29 -12.22 -14.91
C GLY A 147 13.35 -12.12 -13.80
N PRO A 148 13.54 -10.93 -13.19
CA PRO A 148 14.45 -10.76 -12.05
C PRO A 148 14.16 -11.69 -10.88
N VAL A 149 12.91 -11.86 -10.49
CA VAL A 149 12.48 -12.71 -9.37
C VAL A 149 12.77 -14.19 -9.66
N LEU A 150 12.34 -14.71 -10.80
CA LEU A 150 12.57 -16.11 -11.18
C LEU A 150 14.07 -16.43 -11.32
N SER A 151 14.88 -15.46 -11.72
CA SER A 151 16.34 -15.61 -11.79
C SER A 151 17.06 -15.31 -10.48
N ARG A 152 16.33 -14.98 -9.40
CA ARG A 152 16.83 -14.65 -8.05
C ARG A 152 17.91 -13.55 -8.07
N ARG A 153 17.78 -12.57 -8.96
CA ARG A 153 18.74 -11.47 -9.11
C ARG A 153 18.28 -10.25 -8.33
N ARG A 154 18.62 -10.21 -7.03
CA ARG A 154 18.25 -9.13 -6.12
C ARG A 154 18.57 -7.74 -6.68
N GLU A 155 19.76 -7.54 -7.22
CA GLU A 155 20.17 -6.25 -7.79
C GLU A 155 19.25 -5.79 -8.92
N ARG A 156 18.77 -6.72 -9.76
CA ARG A 156 17.81 -6.42 -10.82
C ARG A 156 16.42 -6.12 -10.28
N ILE A 157 15.99 -6.81 -9.22
CA ILE A 157 14.73 -6.51 -8.55
C ILE A 157 14.76 -5.08 -8.03
N VAL A 158 15.80 -4.71 -7.29
CA VAL A 158 15.99 -3.34 -6.78
C VAL A 158 16.00 -2.32 -7.92
N ALA A 159 16.74 -2.59 -9.01
CA ALA A 159 16.78 -1.68 -10.16
C ALA A 159 15.40 -1.46 -10.80
N VAL A 160 14.58 -2.51 -10.92
CA VAL A 160 13.20 -2.39 -11.43
C VAL A 160 12.34 -1.55 -10.49
N LEU A 161 12.44 -1.76 -9.18
CA LEU A 161 11.68 -0.99 -8.17
C LEU A 161 12.04 0.50 -8.23
N HIS A 162 13.33 0.82 -8.32
CA HIS A 162 13.78 2.21 -8.45
C HIS A 162 13.33 2.84 -9.78
N ALA A 163 13.40 2.10 -10.89
CA ALA A 163 12.91 2.58 -12.18
C ALA A 163 11.39 2.87 -12.15
N ALA A 164 10.62 1.99 -11.52
CA ALA A 164 9.18 2.18 -11.33
C ALA A 164 8.89 3.43 -10.49
N LEU A 165 9.59 3.59 -9.36
CA LEU A 165 9.43 4.76 -8.49
C LEU A 165 9.81 6.05 -9.22
N ALA A 166 10.94 6.07 -9.93
CA ALA A 166 11.37 7.21 -10.73
C ALA A 166 10.34 7.57 -11.82
N THR A 167 9.77 6.58 -12.50
CA THR A 167 8.72 6.77 -13.50
C THR A 167 7.48 7.42 -12.88
N ILE A 168 7.05 6.96 -11.70
CA ILE A 168 5.91 7.54 -10.98
C ILE A 168 6.20 9.01 -10.59
N ARG A 169 7.41 9.29 -10.10
CA ARG A 169 7.80 10.63 -9.65
C ARG A 169 7.98 11.64 -10.78
N ALA A 170 8.33 11.17 -11.99
CA ALA A 170 8.56 12.04 -13.16
C ALA A 170 7.27 12.48 -13.89
N GLN A 171 6.15 11.83 -13.63
CA GLN A 171 4.85 12.18 -14.22
C GLN A 171 4.18 13.32 -13.45
#